data_83f0507af41c4a32cdca00e29e9396be
#
_entry.id   83f0507af41c4a32cdca00e29e9396be
#
_cell.length_a   1.000
_cell.length_b   1.000
_cell.length_c   1.000
_cell.angle_alpha   90.00
_cell.angle_beta   90.00
_cell.angle_gamma   90.00
#
_symmetry.space_group_name_H-M   'P 1'
#
loop_
_entity.id
_entity.type
_entity.pdbx_description
1 polymer ?
#
loop_
_entity_poly.entity_id
_entity_poly.type
_entity_poly.pdbx_seq_one_letter_code
_entity_poly.pdbx_strand_id
1 'polypeptide(L)'
;MNKGALSVMFGMAAVALIAAPLAANAGGTITGKVTYAGKSEKKEFSFAKFPNPKFCPKNPHKELIDGDKRFMPTIEVGKDGGLKNAVVAVVDVEDKAFVDGYKGTEVVAEFCEFLPFAGVVVNTKSFRVENHDADPDDPKSTMGVLHNPHSFTVKGSTSATGFNIGLAKKGDKLDKPVTFRGGAEKDGYYRLQCDQHEFMQSFFLPVSNPHYAVVKDDGSFEIKDVPPGKHKVVAWHPFAAKGKKIEFEVEVPDGGTANLKAEIK
;
A
#
# COMPACT_ATOMS: atom_id res chain seq x y z
N MET A 1 4.54 -80.83 51.46
CA MET A 1 5.44 -79.65 51.40
C MET A 1 4.99 -78.76 50.21
N ASN A 2 4.10 -77.79 50.47
CA ASN A 2 3.54 -76.89 49.46
C ASN A 2 4.25 -75.53 49.58
N LYS A 3 4.89 -75.12 48.51
CA LYS A 3 5.45 -73.77 48.36
C LYS A 3 4.43 -72.89 47.68
N GLY A 4 3.83 -71.95 48.38
CA GLY A 4 2.98 -70.90 47.83
C GLY A 4 3.82 -69.84 47.15
N ALA A 5 3.51 -69.55 45.92
CA ALA A 5 4.04 -68.40 45.17
C ALA A 5 3.18 -67.16 45.36
N LEU A 6 3.78 -66.10 45.92
CA LEU A 6 3.15 -64.80 46.11
C LEU A 6 3.31 -63.96 44.83
N SER A 7 2.19 -63.73 44.09
CA SER A 7 2.18 -62.82 42.94
C SER A 7 1.97 -61.40 43.42
N VAL A 8 2.97 -60.52 43.11
CA VAL A 8 2.88 -59.06 43.32
C VAL A 8 2.39 -58.43 42.01
N MET A 9 1.18 -57.95 42.06
CA MET A 9 0.63 -57.11 40.93
C MET A 9 1.16 -55.68 41.05
N PHE A 10 1.99 -55.24 40.11
CA PHE A 10 2.33 -53.84 39.91
C PHE A 10 1.24 -53.15 39.13
N GLY A 11 0.45 -52.28 39.76
CA GLY A 11 -0.50 -51.42 39.09
C GLY A 11 0.25 -50.24 38.44
N MET A 12 0.28 -50.20 37.11
CA MET A 12 0.70 -49.00 36.37
C MET A 12 -0.42 -47.97 36.38
N ALA A 13 -0.26 -46.90 37.13
CA ALA A 13 -1.12 -45.72 37.00
C ALA A 13 -0.73 -44.92 35.74
N ALA A 14 -1.57 -44.95 34.73
CA ALA A 14 -1.42 -44.10 33.55
C ALA A 14 -1.82 -42.67 33.90
N VAL A 15 -0.84 -41.75 33.94
CA VAL A 15 -1.10 -40.30 34.05
C VAL A 15 -1.48 -39.80 32.65
N ALA A 16 -2.76 -39.57 32.45
CA ALA A 16 -3.24 -38.87 31.24
C ALA A 16 -2.85 -37.39 31.33
N LEU A 17 -1.85 -36.96 30.56
CA LEU A 17 -1.61 -35.54 30.32
C LEU A 17 -2.76 -34.99 29.44
N ILE A 18 -3.65 -34.25 30.09
CA ILE A 18 -4.64 -33.44 29.35
C ILE A 18 -3.88 -32.22 28.80
N ALA A 19 -3.52 -32.25 27.52
CA ALA A 19 -3.07 -31.08 26.81
C ALA A 19 -4.29 -30.13 26.68
N ALA A 20 -4.32 -29.07 27.49
CA ALA A 20 -5.27 -27.98 27.26
C ALA A 20 -5.00 -27.40 25.89
N PRO A 21 -6.03 -27.19 25.03
CA PRO A 21 -5.82 -26.48 23.78
C PRO A 21 -5.31 -25.07 24.13
N LEU A 22 -4.15 -24.68 23.58
CA LEU A 22 -3.74 -23.28 23.56
C LEU A 22 -4.86 -22.53 22.81
N ALA A 23 -5.62 -21.69 23.53
CA ALA A 23 -6.54 -20.78 22.89
C ALA A 23 -5.70 -19.92 21.92
N ALA A 24 -5.89 -20.11 20.63
CA ALA A 24 -5.35 -19.18 19.66
C ALA A 24 -5.97 -17.81 19.96
N ASN A 25 -5.15 -16.80 20.29
CA ASN A 25 -5.62 -15.45 20.49
C ASN A 25 -6.36 -15.03 19.22
N ALA A 26 -7.62 -14.66 19.35
CA ALA A 26 -8.39 -14.13 18.22
C ALA A 26 -7.80 -12.76 17.88
N GLY A 27 -7.37 -12.57 16.61
CA GLY A 27 -6.91 -11.27 16.17
C GLY A 27 -7.95 -10.19 16.40
N GLY A 28 -7.53 -9.02 16.86
CA GLY A 28 -8.41 -7.86 17.01
C GLY A 28 -8.50 -7.03 15.72
N THR A 29 -9.30 -5.98 15.76
CA THR A 29 -9.52 -5.07 14.63
C THR A 29 -9.15 -3.65 15.04
N ILE A 30 -8.47 -2.92 14.16
CA ILE A 30 -8.28 -1.48 14.29
C ILE A 30 -9.19 -0.79 13.28
N THR A 31 -10.11 0.03 13.74
CA THR A 31 -10.95 0.88 12.90
C THR A 31 -10.62 2.34 13.13
N GLY A 32 -10.94 3.19 12.18
CA GLY A 32 -10.72 4.61 12.41
C GLY A 32 -10.94 5.49 11.21
N LYS A 33 -10.44 6.71 11.35
CA LYS A 33 -10.48 7.72 10.29
C LYS A 33 -9.18 8.50 10.28
N VAL A 34 -8.62 8.67 9.08
CA VAL A 34 -7.53 9.60 8.83
C VAL A 34 -8.13 10.94 8.39
N THR A 35 -7.76 12.01 9.06
CA THR A 35 -8.23 13.37 8.77
C THR A 35 -7.08 14.31 8.48
N TYR A 36 -7.36 15.38 7.75
CA TYR A 36 -6.41 16.45 7.46
C TYR A 36 -7.04 17.80 7.80
N ALA A 37 -6.32 18.61 8.58
CA ALA A 37 -6.82 19.92 9.01
C ALA A 37 -6.75 20.99 7.92
N GLY A 38 -6.02 20.74 6.82
CA GLY A 38 -5.87 21.67 5.70
C GLY A 38 -6.96 21.54 4.65
N LYS A 39 -6.70 22.11 3.49
CA LYS A 39 -7.59 22.07 2.32
C LYS A 39 -7.06 21.13 1.27
N SER A 40 -7.92 20.73 0.33
CA SER A 40 -7.50 20.02 -0.88
C SER A 40 -6.54 20.86 -1.70
N GLU A 41 -5.52 20.21 -2.24
CA GLU A 41 -4.49 20.82 -3.08
C GLU A 41 -4.32 20.02 -4.35
N LYS A 42 -4.00 20.70 -5.44
CA LYS A 42 -3.73 20.07 -6.74
C LYS A 42 -2.62 20.80 -7.47
N LYS A 43 -1.85 20.07 -8.26
CA LYS A 43 -0.85 20.61 -9.17
C LYS A 43 -1.45 20.69 -10.57
N GLU A 44 -1.26 21.82 -11.24
CA GLU A 44 -1.78 22.06 -12.60
C GLU A 44 -0.68 21.80 -13.63
N PHE A 45 -1.07 21.17 -14.73
CA PHE A 45 -0.26 20.93 -15.93
C PHE A 45 -1.06 21.31 -17.17
N SER A 46 -0.40 21.72 -18.25
CA SER A 46 -1.03 21.89 -19.56
C SER A 46 -0.72 20.69 -20.43
N PHE A 47 -1.73 20.05 -21.00
CA PHE A 47 -1.56 18.90 -21.91
C PHE A 47 -0.67 19.24 -23.11
N ALA A 48 -0.65 20.50 -23.57
CA ALA A 48 0.17 20.93 -24.69
C ALA A 48 1.68 20.78 -24.45
N LYS A 49 2.10 20.62 -23.18
CA LYS A 49 3.51 20.42 -22.81
C LYS A 49 3.97 18.96 -22.83
N PHE A 50 3.04 18.03 -23.06
CA PHE A 50 3.31 16.59 -22.98
C PHE A 50 2.95 15.88 -24.28
N PRO A 51 3.48 14.67 -24.51
CA PRO A 51 3.01 13.83 -25.61
C PRO A 51 1.51 13.51 -25.50
N ASN A 52 0.91 13.12 -26.63
CA ASN A 52 -0.49 12.68 -26.71
C ASN A 52 -1.53 13.69 -26.15
N PRO A 53 -1.43 14.99 -26.47
CA PRO A 53 -2.28 16.04 -25.90
C PRO A 53 -3.75 15.93 -26.27
N LYS A 54 -4.10 15.07 -27.27
CA LYS A 54 -5.48 14.75 -27.65
C LYS A 54 -6.02 13.50 -27.00
N PHE A 55 -5.15 12.59 -26.57
CA PHE A 55 -5.55 11.32 -25.94
C PHE A 55 -5.74 11.48 -24.43
N CYS A 56 -4.77 12.02 -23.71
CA CYS A 56 -4.83 12.14 -22.25
C CYS A 56 -6.09 12.89 -21.75
N PRO A 57 -6.65 13.92 -22.45
CA PRO A 57 -7.93 14.52 -22.07
C PRO A 57 -9.15 13.60 -22.21
N LYS A 58 -9.02 12.41 -22.83
CA LYS A 58 -10.09 11.41 -22.88
C LYS A 58 -10.27 10.67 -21.57
N ASN A 59 -9.40 10.88 -20.55
CA ASN A 59 -9.51 10.31 -19.21
C ASN A 59 -10.94 10.46 -18.66
N PRO A 60 -11.55 9.39 -18.11
CA PRO A 60 -12.92 9.42 -17.59
C PRO A 60 -13.07 10.26 -16.31
N HIS A 61 -11.99 10.48 -15.55
CA HIS A 61 -11.97 11.31 -14.34
C HIS A 61 -12.01 12.81 -14.71
N LYS A 62 -13.20 13.28 -15.05
CA LYS A 62 -13.39 14.65 -15.59
C LYS A 62 -13.06 15.75 -14.59
N GLU A 63 -13.13 15.48 -13.29
CA GLU A 63 -12.71 16.40 -12.22
C GLU A 63 -11.22 16.73 -12.28
N LEU A 64 -10.43 15.91 -12.98
CA LEU A 64 -9.00 16.11 -13.16
C LEU A 64 -8.66 16.92 -14.44
N ILE A 65 -9.67 17.37 -15.19
CA ILE A 65 -9.51 17.98 -16.52
C ILE A 65 -10.33 19.25 -16.60
N ASP A 66 -9.72 20.32 -17.14
CA ASP A 66 -10.40 21.56 -17.50
C ASP A 66 -9.76 22.13 -18.77
N GLY A 67 -10.43 21.94 -19.92
CA GLY A 67 -9.91 22.32 -21.23
C GLY A 67 -8.58 21.62 -21.55
N ASP A 68 -7.50 22.38 -21.68
CA ASP A 68 -6.14 21.88 -21.91
C ASP A 68 -5.37 21.58 -20.62
N LYS A 69 -6.01 21.72 -19.46
CA LYS A 69 -5.39 21.54 -18.15
C LYS A 69 -5.63 20.16 -17.60
N ARG A 70 -4.59 19.57 -17.06
CA ARG A 70 -4.60 18.37 -16.24
C ARG A 70 -4.28 18.73 -14.78
N PHE A 71 -5.13 18.32 -13.87
CA PHE A 71 -4.88 18.44 -12.45
C PHE A 71 -4.41 17.11 -11.88
N MET A 72 -3.33 17.13 -11.13
CA MET A 72 -2.91 16.03 -10.28
C MET A 72 -3.26 16.38 -8.83
N PRO A 73 -4.22 15.69 -8.19
CA PRO A 73 -4.51 15.90 -6.78
C PRO A 73 -3.27 15.59 -5.96
N THR A 74 -2.82 16.54 -5.17
CA THR A 74 -1.73 16.31 -4.21
C THR A 74 -2.29 16.05 -2.81
N ILE A 75 -3.38 16.70 -2.45
CA ILE A 75 -4.15 16.45 -1.23
C ILE A 75 -5.63 16.50 -1.58
N GLU A 76 -6.37 15.48 -1.24
CA GLU A 76 -7.81 15.42 -1.38
C GLU A 76 -8.48 15.23 -0.02
N VAL A 77 -9.23 16.24 0.39
CA VAL A 77 -9.99 16.22 1.62
C VAL A 77 -11.46 16.00 1.28
N GLY A 78 -11.98 14.87 1.71
CA GLY A 78 -13.36 14.50 1.53
C GLY A 78 -14.27 15.13 2.59
N LYS A 79 -15.52 14.63 2.65
CA LYS A 79 -16.49 15.05 3.65
C LYS A 79 -15.94 14.84 5.07
N ASP A 80 -16.25 15.76 5.97
CA ASP A 80 -15.86 15.71 7.38
C ASP A 80 -14.33 15.61 7.60
N GLY A 81 -13.54 16.20 6.69
CA GLY A 81 -12.09 16.28 6.81
C GLY A 81 -11.34 14.99 6.51
N GLY A 82 -12.01 13.96 5.98
CA GLY A 82 -11.37 12.69 5.64
C GLY A 82 -10.29 12.87 4.58
N LEU A 83 -9.06 12.39 4.84
CA LEU A 83 -7.94 12.47 3.91
C LEU A 83 -7.96 11.25 3.00
N LYS A 84 -8.22 11.43 1.70
CA LYS A 84 -8.15 10.35 0.71
C LYS A 84 -6.70 9.92 0.47
N ASN A 85 -6.56 8.70 -0.08
CA ASN A 85 -5.26 8.16 -0.51
C ASN A 85 -4.21 8.04 0.60
N ALA A 86 -4.60 8.16 1.87
CA ALA A 86 -3.72 7.82 2.98
C ALA A 86 -3.61 6.31 3.15
N VAL A 87 -2.51 5.86 3.73
CA VAL A 87 -2.28 4.46 4.09
C VAL A 87 -2.04 4.38 5.59
N VAL A 88 -2.73 3.44 6.24
CA VAL A 88 -2.53 3.13 7.67
C VAL A 88 -1.92 1.74 7.77
N ALA A 89 -0.88 1.57 8.56
CA ALA A 89 -0.20 0.28 8.71
C ALA A 89 0.35 0.07 10.11
N VAL A 90 0.27 -1.16 10.61
CA VAL A 90 1.00 -1.63 11.80
C VAL A 90 2.45 -1.83 11.40
N VAL A 91 3.41 -1.28 12.16
CA VAL A 91 4.82 -1.24 11.76
C VAL A 91 5.80 -1.95 12.71
N ASP A 92 5.31 -2.47 13.80
CA ASP A 92 6.08 -3.22 14.80
C ASP A 92 5.84 -4.75 14.75
N VAL A 93 5.07 -5.20 13.77
CA VAL A 93 4.87 -6.62 13.45
C VAL A 93 5.65 -6.96 12.19
N GLU A 94 6.42 -8.06 12.23
CA GLU A 94 7.03 -8.65 11.05
C GLU A 94 6.40 -10.01 10.78
N ASP A 95 5.90 -10.22 9.58
CA ASP A 95 5.30 -11.48 9.14
C ASP A 95 6.04 -12.03 7.93
N LYS A 96 6.96 -12.97 8.22
CA LYS A 96 7.73 -13.62 7.15
C LYS A 96 6.85 -14.40 6.18
N ALA A 97 5.77 -15.02 6.63
CA ALA A 97 4.87 -15.78 5.76
C ALA A 97 4.14 -14.86 4.78
N PHE A 98 3.67 -13.70 5.28
CA PHE A 98 3.12 -12.65 4.43
C PHE A 98 4.15 -12.16 3.40
N VAL A 99 5.36 -11.81 3.85
CA VAL A 99 6.42 -11.34 2.95
C VAL A 99 6.74 -12.40 1.90
N ASP A 100 6.93 -13.66 2.28
CA ASP A 100 7.26 -14.74 1.35
C ASP A 100 6.11 -14.99 0.35
N GLY A 101 4.86 -14.92 0.81
CA GLY A 101 3.65 -15.14 0.02
C GLY A 101 3.21 -13.95 -0.85
N TYR A 102 3.78 -12.75 -0.65
CA TYR A 102 3.36 -11.55 -1.35
C TYR A 102 3.60 -11.64 -2.86
N LYS A 103 2.55 -11.50 -3.65
CA LYS A 103 2.60 -11.71 -5.12
C LYS A 103 3.12 -10.50 -5.89
N GLY A 104 3.25 -9.35 -5.24
CA GLY A 104 3.70 -8.11 -5.84
C GLY A 104 2.61 -7.03 -5.84
N THR A 105 3.04 -5.82 -6.18
CA THR A 105 2.16 -4.66 -6.37
C THR A 105 1.93 -4.48 -7.87
N GLU A 106 0.69 -4.25 -8.26
CA GLU A 106 0.29 -4.06 -9.66
C GLU A 106 -0.18 -2.62 -9.87
N VAL A 107 0.26 -2.03 -10.97
CA VAL A 107 -0.12 -0.70 -11.42
C VAL A 107 -0.49 -0.78 -12.90
N VAL A 108 -1.56 -0.12 -13.29
CA VAL A 108 -1.90 0.07 -14.70
C VAL A 108 -1.69 1.52 -15.11
N ALA A 109 -1.19 1.73 -16.32
CA ALA A 109 -1.21 3.02 -16.99
C ALA A 109 -2.45 3.05 -17.88
N GLU A 110 -3.46 3.81 -17.51
CA GLU A 110 -4.73 3.88 -18.22
C GLU A 110 -5.22 5.33 -18.35
N PHE A 111 -5.54 5.75 -19.55
CA PHE A 111 -5.89 7.13 -19.89
C PHE A 111 -4.92 8.17 -19.33
N CYS A 112 -3.62 7.90 -19.47
CA CYS A 112 -2.54 8.73 -18.93
C CYS A 112 -2.67 8.95 -17.41
N GLU A 113 -3.00 7.90 -16.69
CA GLU A 113 -3.04 7.87 -15.23
C GLU A 113 -2.40 6.56 -14.73
N PHE A 114 -1.66 6.59 -13.62
CA PHE A 114 -1.26 5.38 -12.91
C PHE A 114 -2.28 5.04 -11.83
N LEU A 115 -2.81 3.83 -11.87
CA LEU A 115 -3.79 3.32 -10.93
C LEU A 115 -3.28 2.05 -10.23
N PRO A 116 -3.38 1.94 -8.89
CA PRO A 116 -3.94 2.93 -7.96
C PRO A 116 -2.97 4.11 -7.71
N PHE A 117 -3.51 5.26 -7.28
CA PHE A 117 -2.72 6.43 -6.90
C PHE A 117 -1.86 6.18 -5.65
N ALA A 118 -2.40 5.47 -4.66
CA ALA A 118 -1.71 5.11 -3.43
C ALA A 118 -1.92 3.63 -3.08
N GLY A 119 -0.93 3.03 -2.41
CA GLY A 119 -0.98 1.63 -2.02
C GLY A 119 0.18 1.22 -1.15
N VAL A 120 0.53 -0.06 -1.17
CA VAL A 120 1.65 -0.63 -0.43
C VAL A 120 2.60 -1.38 -1.34
N VAL A 121 3.83 -1.51 -0.90
CA VAL A 121 4.86 -2.37 -1.51
C VAL A 121 5.54 -3.22 -0.44
N VAL A 122 6.06 -4.37 -0.84
CA VAL A 122 6.92 -5.19 0.00
C VAL A 122 8.31 -5.20 -0.57
N ASN A 123 9.31 -4.89 0.26
CA ASN A 123 10.71 -4.87 -0.18
C ASN A 123 11.12 -6.23 -0.78
N THR A 124 11.91 -6.22 -1.84
CA THR A 124 12.36 -7.38 -2.64
C THR A 124 11.28 -8.09 -3.46
N LYS A 125 10.01 -7.69 -3.36
CA LYS A 125 8.91 -8.29 -4.13
C LYS A 125 8.64 -7.55 -5.42
N SER A 126 7.91 -8.21 -6.33
CA SER A 126 7.56 -7.69 -7.66
C SER A 126 6.76 -6.40 -7.58
N PHE A 127 7.10 -5.47 -8.47
CA PHE A 127 6.33 -4.30 -8.83
C PHE A 127 6.08 -4.34 -10.33
N ARG A 128 4.81 -4.47 -10.70
CA ARG A 128 4.40 -4.63 -12.10
C ARG A 128 3.72 -3.37 -12.58
N VAL A 129 4.03 -2.98 -13.81
CA VAL A 129 3.30 -1.90 -14.49
C VAL A 129 2.89 -2.43 -15.86
N GLU A 130 1.62 -2.24 -16.20
CA GLU A 130 1.06 -2.60 -17.51
C GLU A 130 0.52 -1.35 -18.21
N ASN A 131 0.83 -1.20 -19.50
CA ASN A 131 0.30 -0.13 -20.33
C ASN A 131 -1.03 -0.55 -20.98
N HIS A 132 -2.12 0.12 -20.66
CA HIS A 132 -3.45 -0.12 -21.24
C HIS A 132 -3.82 0.88 -22.34
N ASP A 133 -2.96 1.84 -22.65
CA ASP A 133 -3.29 2.97 -23.52
C ASP A 133 -2.91 2.73 -24.98
N ALA A 134 -3.87 3.02 -25.86
CA ALA A 134 -3.68 3.20 -27.29
C ALA A 134 -4.67 4.26 -27.77
N ASP A 135 -4.24 5.12 -28.69
CA ASP A 135 -5.12 6.11 -29.32
C ASP A 135 -5.48 5.66 -30.76
N PRO A 136 -6.68 5.11 -30.96
CA PRO A 136 -7.11 4.65 -32.28
C PRO A 136 -7.29 5.79 -33.30
N ASP A 137 -7.45 7.04 -32.83
CA ASP A 137 -7.63 8.21 -33.66
C ASP A 137 -6.29 8.82 -34.11
N ASP A 138 -5.17 8.40 -33.54
CA ASP A 138 -3.82 8.81 -33.93
C ASP A 138 -3.07 7.65 -34.57
N PRO A 139 -2.79 7.68 -35.89
CA PRO A 139 -2.07 6.61 -36.58
C PRO A 139 -0.70 6.28 -35.97
N LYS A 140 -0.06 7.25 -35.29
CA LYS A 140 1.22 7.04 -34.61
C LYS A 140 1.07 6.34 -33.26
N SER A 141 -0.12 6.38 -32.68
CA SER A 141 -0.41 5.85 -31.34
C SER A 141 -1.38 4.68 -31.36
N THR A 142 -1.77 4.14 -32.53
CA THR A 142 -2.72 3.02 -32.64
C THR A 142 -2.23 1.75 -31.97
N MET A 143 -0.90 1.55 -31.91
CA MET A 143 -0.27 0.42 -31.23
C MET A 143 -0.03 0.65 -29.73
N GLY A 144 -0.08 1.90 -29.27
CA GLY A 144 0.10 2.28 -27.88
C GLY A 144 0.41 3.76 -27.72
N VAL A 145 0.10 4.26 -26.53
CA VAL A 145 0.57 5.56 -26.02
C VAL A 145 1.80 5.27 -25.15
N LEU A 146 2.94 5.84 -25.52
CA LEU A 146 4.18 5.61 -24.79
C LEU A 146 4.09 6.15 -23.36
N HIS A 147 4.24 5.28 -22.39
CA HIS A 147 4.54 5.63 -21.00
C HIS A 147 5.95 5.20 -20.65
N ASN A 148 6.61 5.98 -19.79
CA ASN A 148 7.93 5.64 -19.29
C ASN A 148 7.92 5.58 -17.75
N PRO A 149 7.44 4.45 -17.18
CA PRO A 149 7.48 4.23 -15.73
C PRO A 149 8.90 4.36 -15.17
N HIS A 150 9.09 5.32 -14.27
CA HIS A 150 10.32 5.58 -13.55
C HIS A 150 10.05 5.49 -12.05
N SER A 151 10.67 4.53 -11.39
CA SER A 151 10.46 4.29 -9.97
C SER A 151 11.58 4.88 -9.12
N PHE A 152 11.19 5.31 -7.92
CA PHE A 152 12.09 5.88 -6.94
C PHE A 152 11.82 5.34 -5.55
N THR A 153 12.87 5.07 -4.80
CA THR A 153 12.80 5.01 -3.34
C THR A 153 13.12 6.38 -2.78
N VAL A 154 12.23 6.93 -1.98
CA VAL A 154 12.31 8.30 -1.44
C VAL A 154 12.48 8.25 0.07
N LYS A 155 13.48 8.97 0.60
CA LYS A 155 13.72 9.13 2.04
C LYS A 155 14.08 10.59 2.34
N GLY A 156 13.18 11.31 3.01
CA GLY A 156 13.35 12.74 3.24
C GLY A 156 13.47 13.51 1.92
N SER A 157 14.57 14.22 1.73
CA SER A 157 14.89 14.98 0.50
C SER A 157 15.66 14.18 -0.55
N THR A 158 16.01 12.92 -0.26
CA THR A 158 16.79 12.07 -1.18
C THR A 158 15.90 11.08 -1.90
N SER A 159 16.27 10.77 -3.15
CA SER A 159 15.65 9.73 -3.93
C SER A 159 16.67 8.91 -4.70
N ALA A 160 16.43 7.62 -4.85
CA ALA A 160 17.24 6.71 -5.65
C ALA A 160 16.35 6.01 -6.68
N THR A 161 16.80 5.99 -7.94
CA THR A 161 16.12 5.28 -9.02
C THR A 161 16.15 3.77 -8.78
N GLY A 162 14.99 3.12 -8.90
CA GLY A 162 14.86 1.67 -8.97
C GLY A 162 14.94 1.18 -10.41
N PHE A 163 14.02 1.62 -11.26
CA PHE A 163 14.01 1.36 -12.69
C PHE A 163 13.49 2.56 -13.48
N ASN A 164 13.82 2.60 -14.78
CA ASN A 164 13.30 3.56 -15.75
C ASN A 164 13.16 2.83 -17.08
N ILE A 165 11.92 2.48 -17.48
CA ILE A 165 11.65 1.58 -18.62
C ILE A 165 10.44 2.08 -19.40
N GLY A 166 10.62 2.26 -20.71
CA GLY A 166 9.52 2.64 -21.60
C GLY A 166 8.59 1.46 -21.92
N LEU A 167 7.28 1.70 -21.87
CA LEU A 167 6.21 0.82 -22.32
C LEU A 167 5.53 1.47 -23.50
N ALA A 168 5.91 1.07 -24.72
CA ALA A 168 5.53 1.75 -25.94
C ALA A 168 4.17 1.31 -26.50
N LYS A 169 3.75 0.09 -26.20
CA LYS A 169 2.56 -0.54 -26.79
C LYS A 169 1.54 -0.84 -25.69
N LYS A 170 0.28 -0.83 -26.09
CA LYS A 170 -0.80 -1.39 -25.26
C LYS A 170 -0.50 -2.87 -24.97
N GLY A 171 -0.57 -3.26 -23.69
CA GLY A 171 -0.24 -4.59 -23.22
C GLY A 171 1.24 -4.79 -22.89
N ASP A 172 2.13 -3.81 -23.15
CA ASP A 172 3.50 -3.88 -22.66
C ASP A 172 3.52 -3.91 -21.13
N LYS A 173 4.39 -4.73 -20.57
CA LYS A 173 4.51 -4.95 -19.12
C LYS A 173 5.96 -4.87 -18.67
N LEU A 174 6.16 -4.37 -17.48
CA LEU A 174 7.38 -4.58 -16.74
C LEU A 174 7.08 -5.29 -15.41
N ASP A 175 8.05 -6.08 -14.94
CA ASP A 175 8.06 -6.68 -13.62
C ASP A 175 9.48 -6.51 -13.05
N LYS A 176 9.60 -5.76 -11.98
CA LYS A 176 10.88 -5.45 -11.33
C LYS A 176 10.76 -5.56 -9.82
N PRO A 177 11.80 -6.03 -9.13
CA PRO A 177 11.76 -6.05 -7.68
C PRO A 177 11.78 -4.62 -7.11
N VAL A 178 10.97 -4.40 -6.08
CA VAL A 178 11.10 -3.21 -5.22
C VAL A 178 12.43 -3.34 -4.45
N THR A 179 13.24 -2.30 -4.46
CA THR A 179 14.52 -2.31 -3.73
C THR A 179 14.66 -1.06 -2.90
N PHE A 180 14.58 -1.21 -1.59
CA PHE A 180 14.96 -0.17 -0.64
C PHE A 180 16.40 -0.38 -0.17
N ARG A 181 17.18 0.68 -0.11
CA ARG A 181 18.56 0.67 0.35
C ARG A 181 18.73 1.55 1.60
N GLY A 182 19.66 1.20 2.46
CA GLY A 182 20.01 2.02 3.63
C GLY A 182 18.86 2.22 4.62
N GLY A 183 17.98 1.24 4.79
CA GLY A 183 16.83 1.32 5.70
C GLY A 183 15.73 2.27 5.25
N ALA A 184 15.71 2.63 3.97
CA ALA A 184 14.68 3.55 3.43
C ALA A 184 13.26 2.96 3.51
N GLU A 185 13.09 1.65 3.66
CA GLU A 185 11.80 1.01 3.91
C GLU A 185 11.16 1.44 5.24
N LYS A 186 11.96 1.79 6.25
CA LYS A 186 11.47 2.26 7.56
C LYS A 186 10.94 3.69 7.50
N ASP A 187 11.69 4.60 6.87
CA ASP A 187 11.44 6.04 6.94
C ASP A 187 10.95 6.64 5.61
N GLY A 188 11.03 5.87 4.53
CA GLY A 188 10.72 6.32 3.19
C GLY A 188 9.46 5.71 2.60
N TYR A 189 9.30 5.97 1.30
CA TYR A 189 8.21 5.43 0.49
C TYR A 189 8.70 5.14 -0.94
N TYR A 190 7.89 4.42 -1.70
CA TYR A 190 8.15 4.14 -3.11
C TYR A 190 7.27 5.04 -3.98
N ARG A 191 7.86 5.66 -4.99
CA ARG A 191 7.17 6.52 -5.95
C ARG A 191 7.35 5.96 -7.36
N LEU A 192 6.28 5.92 -8.12
CA LEU A 192 6.26 5.74 -9.57
C LEU A 192 5.90 7.06 -10.23
N GLN A 193 6.59 7.43 -11.29
CA GLN A 193 6.32 8.60 -12.12
C GLN A 193 6.46 8.20 -13.58
N CYS A 194 5.70 8.83 -14.48
CA CYS A 194 5.94 8.70 -15.92
C CYS A 194 6.82 9.87 -16.40
N ASP A 195 7.95 9.56 -17.04
CA ASP A 195 8.83 10.61 -17.57
C ASP A 195 8.25 11.28 -18.84
N GLN A 196 7.25 10.65 -19.51
CA GLN A 196 6.53 11.25 -20.62
C GLN A 196 5.39 12.18 -20.15
N HIS A 197 4.79 11.88 -18.97
CA HIS A 197 3.63 12.57 -18.44
C HIS A 197 3.83 12.82 -16.94
N GLU A 198 4.46 13.93 -16.57
CA GLU A 198 4.84 14.24 -15.17
C GLU A 198 3.66 14.22 -14.20
N PHE A 199 2.45 14.42 -14.67
CA PHE A 199 1.23 14.33 -13.87
C PHE A 199 0.79 12.90 -13.55
N MET A 200 1.39 11.87 -14.19
CA MET A 200 1.14 10.44 -13.85
C MET A 200 2.09 10.03 -12.74
N GLN A 201 1.57 9.92 -11.54
CA GLN A 201 2.34 9.49 -10.36
C GLN A 201 1.51 8.55 -9.49
N SER A 202 2.21 7.62 -8.81
CA SER A 202 1.65 6.76 -7.77
C SER A 202 2.63 6.59 -6.62
N PHE A 203 2.10 6.32 -5.44
CA PHE A 203 2.89 6.35 -4.20
C PHE A 203 2.56 5.15 -3.31
N PHE A 204 3.58 4.52 -2.74
CA PHE A 204 3.40 3.27 -2.01
C PHE A 204 4.17 3.27 -0.70
N LEU A 205 3.47 2.90 0.38
CA LEU A 205 4.08 2.69 1.68
C LEU A 205 4.71 1.29 1.73
N PRO A 206 5.98 1.13 2.16
CA PRO A 206 6.54 -0.19 2.39
C PRO A 206 5.94 -0.84 3.65
N VAL A 207 5.56 -2.13 3.54
CA VAL A 207 5.00 -2.92 4.63
C VAL A 207 5.69 -4.29 4.71
N SER A 208 5.68 -4.91 5.91
CA SER A 208 6.23 -6.24 6.17
C SER A 208 5.22 -7.22 6.78
N ASN A 209 3.95 -6.84 6.85
CA ASN A 209 2.84 -7.63 7.40
C ASN A 209 1.51 -7.28 6.70
N PRO A 210 0.45 -8.09 6.86
CA PRO A 210 -0.85 -7.86 6.23
C PRO A 210 -1.72 -6.79 6.91
N HIS A 211 -1.27 -6.24 8.04
CA HIS A 211 -2.07 -5.33 8.86
C HIS A 211 -1.94 -3.89 8.38
N TYR A 212 -2.56 -3.60 7.25
CA TYR A 212 -2.62 -2.26 6.66
C TYR A 212 -3.96 -2.02 5.96
N ALA A 213 -4.26 -0.76 5.72
CA ALA A 213 -5.39 -0.34 4.90
C ALA A 213 -5.04 0.92 4.08
N VAL A 214 -5.47 0.96 2.82
CA VAL A 214 -5.65 2.22 2.09
C VAL A 214 -7.00 2.76 2.51
N VAL A 215 -7.06 4.02 2.94
CA VAL A 215 -8.30 4.60 3.44
C VAL A 215 -9.34 4.73 2.32
N LYS A 216 -10.61 4.71 2.70
CA LYS A 216 -11.73 5.02 1.79
C LYS A 216 -11.80 6.52 1.50
N ASP A 217 -12.66 6.91 0.56
CA ASP A 217 -12.84 8.32 0.16
C ASP A 217 -13.23 9.27 1.29
N ASP A 218 -13.86 8.77 2.32
CA ASP A 218 -14.22 9.52 3.53
C ASP A 218 -13.13 9.52 4.61
N GLY A 219 -11.96 8.90 4.31
CA GLY A 219 -10.83 8.75 5.23
C GLY A 219 -10.98 7.58 6.20
N SER A 220 -12.08 6.83 6.18
CA SER A 220 -12.28 5.68 7.07
C SER A 220 -11.44 4.49 6.66
N PHE A 221 -11.06 3.65 7.65
CA PHE A 221 -10.32 2.42 7.44
C PHE A 221 -10.67 1.34 8.45
N GLU A 222 -10.34 0.09 8.09
CA GLU A 222 -10.43 -1.09 8.94
C GLU A 222 -9.23 -2.00 8.68
N ILE A 223 -8.54 -2.42 9.73
CA ILE A 223 -7.43 -3.39 9.70
C ILE A 223 -7.83 -4.56 10.60
N LYS A 224 -7.94 -5.75 10.02
CA LYS A 224 -8.39 -6.98 10.71
C LYS A 224 -7.22 -7.86 11.14
N ASP A 225 -7.53 -8.82 11.99
CA ASP A 225 -6.63 -9.89 12.42
C ASP A 225 -5.31 -9.40 13.02
N VAL A 226 -5.32 -8.19 13.60
CA VAL A 226 -4.15 -7.63 14.28
C VAL A 226 -3.91 -8.40 15.59
N PRO A 227 -2.69 -8.88 15.88
CA PRO A 227 -2.39 -9.51 17.15
C PRO A 227 -2.83 -8.64 18.34
N PRO A 228 -3.37 -9.22 19.44
CA PRO A 228 -3.73 -8.43 20.60
C PRO A 228 -2.49 -7.84 21.29
N GLY A 229 -2.63 -6.64 21.88
CA GLY A 229 -1.56 -5.93 22.58
C GLY A 229 -1.32 -4.51 22.06
N LYS A 230 -0.23 -3.91 22.52
CA LYS A 230 0.19 -2.57 22.10
C LYS A 230 0.94 -2.63 20.79
N HIS A 231 0.48 -1.83 19.83
CA HIS A 231 1.08 -1.74 18.51
C HIS A 231 1.45 -0.31 18.13
N LYS A 232 2.52 -0.18 17.33
CA LYS A 232 2.84 1.05 16.62
C LYS A 232 2.13 1.03 15.28
N VAL A 233 1.32 2.06 15.06
CA VAL A 233 0.56 2.26 13.83
C VAL A 233 1.00 3.55 13.19
N VAL A 234 1.24 3.56 11.89
CA VAL A 234 1.52 4.78 11.13
C VAL A 234 0.35 5.14 10.24
N ALA A 235 0.02 6.43 10.17
CA ALA A 235 -0.76 7.00 9.09
C ALA A 235 0.18 7.81 8.18
N TRP A 236 0.07 7.57 6.89
CA TRP A 236 0.95 8.17 5.90
C TRP A 236 0.17 8.63 4.68
N HIS A 237 0.59 9.77 4.13
CA HIS A 237 0.12 10.29 2.85
C HIS A 237 1.29 10.95 2.13
N PRO A 238 1.46 10.77 0.79
CA PRO A 238 2.66 11.21 0.09
C PRO A 238 2.94 12.72 0.15
N PHE A 239 1.91 13.54 0.32
CA PHE A 239 2.04 15.00 0.33
C PHE A 239 1.72 15.65 1.67
N ALA A 240 0.72 15.16 2.41
CA ALA A 240 0.41 15.65 3.74
C ALA A 240 1.59 15.40 4.68
N ALA A 241 1.81 16.29 5.65
CA ALA A 241 2.98 16.26 6.54
C ALA A 241 4.32 16.14 5.79
N LYS A 242 4.40 16.62 4.53
CA LYS A 242 5.59 16.49 3.65
C LYS A 242 6.02 15.03 3.42
N GLY A 243 5.05 14.11 3.35
CA GLY A 243 5.28 12.68 3.16
C GLY A 243 5.87 11.95 4.38
N LYS A 244 5.84 12.53 5.56
CA LYS A 244 6.27 11.88 6.80
C LYS A 244 5.22 10.91 7.30
N LYS A 245 5.67 9.80 7.88
CA LYS A 245 4.83 8.87 8.63
C LYS A 245 4.51 9.47 9.99
N ILE A 246 3.23 9.50 10.36
CA ILE A 246 2.78 9.95 11.68
C ILE A 246 2.49 8.71 12.50
N GLU A 247 3.20 8.54 13.62
CA GLU A 247 3.11 7.35 14.49
C GLU A 247 2.06 7.54 15.58
N PHE A 248 1.36 6.44 15.87
CA PHE A 248 0.37 6.31 16.95
C PHE A 248 0.63 5.01 17.71
N GLU A 249 0.30 5.01 19.00
CA GLU A 249 0.22 3.78 19.80
C GLU A 249 -1.24 3.36 19.92
N VAL A 250 -1.53 2.09 19.65
CA VAL A 250 -2.87 1.51 19.70
C VAL A 250 -2.84 0.23 20.51
N GLU A 251 -3.69 0.13 21.55
CA GLU A 251 -3.92 -1.11 22.31
C GLU A 251 -5.03 -1.89 21.60
N VAL A 252 -4.72 -3.04 21.06
CA VAL A 252 -5.67 -3.94 20.38
C VAL A 252 -6.15 -5.00 21.35
N PRO A 253 -7.44 -5.03 21.69
CA PRO A 253 -7.99 -6.06 22.58
C PRO A 253 -8.11 -7.40 21.86
N ASP A 254 -7.98 -8.51 22.63
CA ASP A 254 -8.14 -9.87 22.09
C ASP A 254 -9.57 -10.06 21.56
N GLY A 255 -9.70 -10.35 20.27
CA GLY A 255 -10.97 -10.49 19.54
C GLY A 255 -11.83 -9.22 19.49
N GLY A 256 -11.33 -8.08 19.99
CA GLY A 256 -12.07 -6.84 20.09
C GLY A 256 -11.68 -5.80 19.04
N THR A 257 -12.21 -4.58 19.19
CA THR A 257 -11.97 -3.46 18.26
C THR A 257 -11.34 -2.28 19.01
N ALA A 258 -10.22 -1.79 18.47
CA ALA A 258 -9.61 -0.52 18.83
C ALA A 258 -10.02 0.56 17.84
N ASN A 259 -10.19 1.80 18.29
CA ASN A 259 -10.51 2.93 17.42
C ASN A 259 -9.37 3.94 17.39
N LEU A 260 -8.88 4.26 16.18
CA LEU A 260 -7.81 5.22 15.95
C LEU A 260 -8.35 6.44 15.18
N LYS A 261 -8.24 7.62 15.80
CA LYS A 261 -8.44 8.89 15.11
C LYS A 261 -7.08 9.48 14.76
N ALA A 262 -6.71 9.39 13.49
CA ALA A 262 -5.41 9.83 13.00
C ALA A 262 -5.55 11.19 12.30
N GLU A 263 -5.06 12.26 12.92
CA GLU A 263 -5.01 13.57 12.30
C GLU A 263 -3.60 13.84 11.75
N ILE A 264 -3.52 14.10 10.43
CA ILE A 264 -2.31 14.54 9.75
C ILE A 264 -2.37 16.06 9.56
N LYS A 265 -1.27 16.74 9.90
CA LYS A 265 -1.18 18.21 9.84
C LYS A 265 -0.14 18.66 8.84
#